data_2c13c9e60c53d943492a47e225b531fb
#
_entry.id   2c13c9e60c53d943492a47e225b531fb
#
_cell.length_a   1.000
_cell.length_b   1.000
_cell.length_c   1.000
_cell.angle_alpha   90.00
_cell.angle_beta   90.00
_cell.angle_gamma   90.00
#
_symmetry.space_group_name_H-M   'P 1'
#
loop_
_entity.id
_entity.type
_entity.pdbx_description
1 polymer ?
#
loop_
_entity_poly.entity_id
_entity_poly.type
_entity_poly.pdbx_seq_one_letter_code
_entity_poly.pdbx_strand_id
1 'polypeptide(L)'
;MTWLISDEARKHRAFREVWVAYLLGGLYLLLGLYTEISEQNYSALYDAQQKWLFVQQNIYSYGATLTAFLLAVGLPRLVCCEREYRTDDLVGTAALGRRCTWRAKTAFTVLYCAAVVFIIGAASLLVNGGAFGFEGALSPVAGGVYFADTALPPMSNLAYCALQYGFLLLGALYFAG
;
A
#
# COMPACT_ATOMS: atom_id res chain seq x y z
N MET A 1 15.65 -4.11 -20.40
CA MET A 1 15.39 -3.97 -18.96
C MET A 1 13.98 -4.41 -18.58
N THR A 2 12.97 -4.10 -19.36
CA THR A 2 11.56 -4.50 -19.12
C THR A 2 11.34 -6.01 -18.96
N TRP A 3 12.00 -6.84 -19.79
CA TRP A 3 11.88 -8.29 -19.69
C TRP A 3 12.48 -8.87 -18.39
N LEU A 4 13.55 -8.27 -17.84
CA LEU A 4 14.12 -8.68 -16.56
C LEU A 4 13.14 -8.38 -15.42
N ILE A 5 12.47 -7.22 -15.43
CA ILE A 5 11.43 -6.89 -14.46
C ILE A 5 10.26 -7.86 -14.57
N SER A 6 9.85 -8.21 -15.79
CA SER A 6 8.81 -9.22 -16.02
C SER A 6 9.20 -10.60 -15.50
N ASP A 7 10.47 -10.97 -15.59
CA ASP A 7 10.99 -12.23 -15.06
C ASP A 7 10.97 -12.25 -13.53
N GLU A 8 11.38 -11.17 -12.88
CA GLU A 8 11.25 -11.02 -11.42
C GLU A 8 9.78 -11.10 -10.95
N ALA A 9 8.86 -10.48 -11.69
CA ALA A 9 7.43 -10.59 -11.43
C ALA A 9 6.91 -12.03 -11.59
N ARG A 10 7.44 -12.78 -12.55
CA ARG A 10 7.09 -14.19 -12.76
C ARG A 10 7.60 -15.06 -11.61
N LYS A 11 8.85 -14.86 -11.18
CA LYS A 11 9.44 -15.54 -10.03
C LYS A 11 8.61 -15.28 -8.78
N HIS A 12 8.27 -14.02 -8.50
CA HIS A 12 7.46 -13.64 -7.34
C HIS A 12 6.10 -14.35 -7.32
N ARG A 13 5.42 -14.46 -8.46
CA ARG A 13 4.13 -15.16 -8.60
C ARG A 13 4.25 -16.69 -8.48
N ALA A 14 5.42 -17.27 -8.66
CA ALA A 14 5.63 -18.71 -8.54
C ALA A 14 5.61 -19.21 -7.09
N PHE A 15 5.80 -18.34 -6.09
CA PHE A 15 5.83 -18.71 -4.69
C PHE A 15 4.43 -18.81 -4.10
N ARG A 16 4.09 -19.98 -3.56
CA ARG A 16 2.78 -20.23 -2.93
C ARG A 16 2.53 -19.38 -1.70
N GLU A 17 3.57 -19.11 -0.92
CA GLU A 17 3.50 -18.30 0.30
C GLU A 17 3.06 -16.86 0.02
N VAL A 18 3.47 -16.33 -1.13
CA VAL A 18 3.06 -14.98 -1.57
C VAL A 18 1.55 -14.94 -1.85
N TRP A 19 1.02 -15.98 -2.48
CA TRP A 19 -0.43 -16.09 -2.72
C TRP A 19 -1.23 -16.24 -1.43
N VAL A 20 -0.72 -17.03 -0.48
CA VAL A 20 -1.33 -17.14 0.85
C VAL A 20 -1.32 -15.80 1.56
N ALA A 21 -0.21 -15.05 1.48
CA ALA A 21 -0.14 -13.71 2.06
C ALA A 21 -1.13 -12.74 1.41
N TYR A 22 -1.29 -12.78 0.08
CA TYR A 22 -2.29 -11.97 -0.61
C TYR A 22 -3.71 -12.33 -0.22
N LEU A 23 -4.01 -13.62 -0.07
CA LEU A 23 -5.33 -14.09 0.36
C LEU A 23 -5.63 -13.65 1.79
N LEU A 24 -4.69 -13.85 2.72
CA LEU A 24 -4.84 -13.41 4.11
C LEU A 24 -4.91 -11.88 4.21
N GLY A 25 -4.06 -11.18 3.48
CA GLY A 25 -4.08 -9.71 3.41
C GLY A 25 -5.38 -9.18 2.82
N GLY A 26 -5.88 -9.81 1.77
CA GLY A 26 -7.18 -9.47 1.17
C GLY A 26 -8.34 -9.71 2.14
N LEU A 27 -8.32 -10.83 2.87
CA LEU A 27 -9.32 -11.12 3.90
C LEU A 27 -9.27 -10.08 5.03
N TYR A 28 -8.08 -9.73 5.50
CA TYR A 28 -7.89 -8.70 6.52
C TYR A 28 -8.41 -7.33 6.05
N LEU A 29 -8.11 -6.94 4.80
CA LEU A 29 -8.62 -5.72 4.20
C LEU A 29 -10.15 -5.74 4.11
N LEU A 30 -10.76 -6.85 3.66
CA LEU A 30 -12.21 -6.99 3.59
C LEU A 30 -12.88 -6.91 4.95
N LEU A 31 -12.28 -7.50 5.99
CA LEU A 31 -12.77 -7.38 7.36
C LEU A 31 -12.72 -5.94 7.86
N GLY A 32 -11.60 -5.23 7.62
CA GLY A 32 -11.48 -3.81 7.97
C GLY A 32 -12.54 -2.95 7.27
N LEU A 33 -12.71 -3.14 5.96
CA LEU A 33 -13.71 -2.43 5.18
C LEU A 33 -15.16 -2.79 5.59
N TYR A 34 -15.40 -4.04 5.99
CA TYR A 34 -16.71 -4.45 6.50
C TYR A 34 -17.07 -3.76 7.82
N THR A 35 -16.12 -3.60 8.74
CA THR A 35 -16.36 -2.86 9.99
C THR A 35 -16.74 -1.41 9.70
N GLU A 36 -16.09 -0.74 8.75
CA GLU A 36 -16.42 0.62 8.33
C GLU A 36 -17.82 0.72 7.72
N ILE A 37 -18.17 -0.21 6.82
CA ILE A 37 -19.53 -0.25 6.23
C ILE A 37 -20.59 -0.53 7.29
N SER A 38 -20.30 -1.35 8.30
CA SER A 38 -21.26 -1.62 9.39
C SER A 38 -21.55 -0.37 10.22
N GLU A 39 -20.61 0.56 10.31
CA GLU A 39 -20.80 1.85 10.96
C GLU A 39 -21.61 2.83 10.08
N GLN A 40 -21.79 2.54 8.81
CA GLN A 40 -22.58 3.36 7.89
C GLN A 40 -24.02 3.60 8.37
N ASN A 41 -24.60 2.69 9.16
CA ASN A 41 -25.91 2.87 9.74
C ASN A 41 -26.03 4.14 10.59
N TYR A 42 -24.89 4.67 11.06
CA TYR A 42 -24.77 5.92 11.81
C TYR A 42 -24.35 7.10 10.91
N SER A 43 -24.15 6.88 9.62
CA SER A 43 -23.61 7.89 8.68
C SER A 43 -24.48 9.16 8.58
N ALA A 44 -25.80 9.05 8.84
CA ALA A 44 -26.71 10.20 8.86
C ALA A 44 -26.42 11.17 10.02
N LEU A 45 -25.69 10.72 11.05
CA LEU A 45 -25.31 11.52 12.22
C LEU A 45 -23.94 12.21 12.03
N TYR A 46 -23.17 11.80 11.01
CA TYR A 46 -21.81 12.32 10.79
C TYR A 46 -21.82 13.44 9.75
N ASP A 47 -21.14 14.54 10.09
CA ASP A 47 -20.84 15.59 9.14
C ASP A 47 -19.83 15.10 8.08
N ALA A 48 -19.76 15.76 6.93
CA ALA A 48 -18.86 15.41 5.84
C ALA A 48 -17.40 15.35 6.29
N GLN A 49 -16.97 16.20 7.20
CA GLN A 49 -15.62 16.21 7.77
C GLN A 49 -15.33 14.96 8.62
N GLN A 50 -16.30 14.50 9.41
CA GLN A 50 -16.17 13.31 10.24
C GLN A 50 -16.06 12.04 9.37
N LYS A 51 -16.78 11.98 8.24
CA LYS A 51 -16.67 10.86 7.28
C LYS A 51 -15.26 10.76 6.69
N TRP A 52 -14.63 11.89 6.38
CA TRP A 52 -13.25 11.92 5.89
C TRP A 52 -12.23 11.50 6.96
N LEU A 53 -12.53 11.73 8.24
CA LEU A 53 -11.69 11.28 9.33
C LEU A 53 -11.55 9.75 9.36
N PHE A 54 -12.64 9.00 9.08
CA PHE A 54 -12.58 7.54 8.96
C PHE A 54 -11.59 7.11 7.87
N VAL A 55 -11.69 7.70 6.68
CA VAL A 55 -10.74 7.41 5.58
C VAL A 55 -9.30 7.64 6.01
N GLN A 56 -9.04 8.72 6.74
CA GLN A 56 -7.70 9.08 7.22
C GLN A 56 -7.20 8.11 8.30
N GLN A 57 -8.06 7.66 9.20
CA GLN A 57 -7.71 6.70 10.26
C GLN A 57 -7.40 5.31 9.70
N ASN A 58 -8.05 4.90 8.62
CA ASN A 58 -7.86 3.59 8.01
C ASN A 58 -6.42 3.33 7.56
N ILE A 59 -5.70 4.38 7.17
CA ILE A 59 -4.28 4.28 6.81
C ILE A 59 -3.46 3.78 7.99
N TYR A 60 -3.77 4.25 9.20
CA TYR A 60 -3.03 3.88 10.41
C TYR A 60 -3.51 2.56 11.00
N SER A 61 -4.82 2.27 10.98
CA SER A 61 -5.38 1.08 11.62
C SER A 61 -5.02 -0.21 10.87
N TYR A 62 -5.27 -0.29 9.58
CA TYR A 62 -4.95 -1.50 8.82
C TYR A 62 -4.04 -1.28 7.61
N GLY A 63 -3.99 -0.09 7.04
CA GLY A 63 -3.19 0.17 5.85
C GLY A 63 -1.69 -0.02 6.08
N ALA A 64 -1.14 0.53 7.16
CA ALA A 64 0.27 0.38 7.52
C ALA A 64 0.61 -1.07 7.89
N THR A 65 -0.23 -1.72 8.72
CA THR A 65 -0.05 -3.10 9.16
C THR A 65 -0.08 -4.06 7.97
N LEU A 66 -1.07 -3.91 7.09
CA LEU A 66 -1.21 -4.73 5.89
C LEU A 66 -0.04 -4.53 4.93
N THR A 67 0.39 -3.28 4.73
CA THR A 67 1.56 -2.96 3.91
C THR A 67 2.80 -3.65 4.46
N ALA A 68 3.08 -3.50 5.76
CA ALA A 68 4.23 -4.14 6.41
C ALA A 68 4.18 -5.67 6.28
N PHE A 69 3.02 -6.29 6.49
CA PHE A 69 2.84 -7.73 6.34
C PHE A 69 3.12 -8.22 4.92
N LEU A 70 2.55 -7.58 3.90
CA LEU A 70 2.74 -7.97 2.50
C LEU A 70 4.20 -7.78 2.05
N LEU A 71 4.87 -6.73 2.53
CA LEU A 71 6.28 -6.50 2.26
C LEU A 71 7.15 -7.54 2.98
N ALA A 72 6.86 -7.86 4.25
CA ALA A 72 7.62 -8.85 5.02
C ALA A 72 7.58 -10.25 4.41
N VAL A 73 6.49 -10.63 3.73
CA VAL A 73 6.40 -11.91 3.03
C VAL A 73 6.95 -11.84 1.62
N GLY A 74 6.66 -10.76 0.88
CA GLY A 74 6.98 -10.66 -0.53
C GLY A 74 8.45 -10.35 -0.82
N LEU A 75 9.08 -9.45 -0.07
CA LEU A 75 10.44 -8.99 -0.35
C LEU A 75 11.53 -10.03 -0.07
N PRO A 76 11.55 -10.76 1.06
CA PRO A 76 12.58 -11.77 1.30
C PRO A 76 12.65 -12.84 0.21
N ARG A 77 11.49 -13.23 -0.32
CA ARG A 77 11.42 -14.21 -1.42
C ARG A 77 12.05 -13.67 -2.70
N LEU A 78 11.89 -12.40 -2.98
CA LEU A 78 12.52 -11.77 -4.14
C LEU A 78 14.05 -11.77 -4.05
N VAL A 79 14.58 -11.48 -2.86
CA VAL A 79 16.03 -11.37 -2.64
C VAL A 79 16.69 -12.76 -2.48
N CYS A 80 16.03 -13.68 -1.75
CA CYS A 80 16.62 -14.95 -1.37
C CYS A 80 16.42 -16.09 -2.37
N CYS A 81 15.52 -15.94 -3.37
CA CYS A 81 15.19 -17.01 -4.30
C CYS A 81 16.41 -17.56 -5.06
N GLU A 82 17.36 -16.72 -5.44
CA GLU A 82 18.56 -17.16 -6.16
C GLU A 82 19.50 -17.99 -5.27
N ARG A 83 19.61 -17.64 -3.99
CA ARG A 83 20.37 -18.45 -3.01
C ARG A 83 19.70 -19.79 -2.74
N GLU A 84 18.38 -19.78 -2.59
CA GLU A 84 17.59 -21.00 -2.35
C GLU A 84 17.72 -21.99 -3.50
N TYR A 85 17.70 -21.50 -4.74
CA TYR A 85 17.90 -22.33 -5.94
C TYR A 85 19.37 -22.53 -6.34
N ARG A 86 20.33 -22.02 -5.58
CA ARG A 86 21.80 -22.08 -5.85
C ARG A 86 22.16 -21.57 -7.25
N THR A 87 21.48 -20.54 -7.71
CA THR A 87 21.69 -19.94 -9.04
C THR A 87 22.54 -18.66 -8.99
N ASP A 88 23.02 -18.25 -7.82
CA ASP A 88 23.81 -17.03 -7.62
C ASP A 88 25.05 -17.00 -8.52
N ASP A 89 25.76 -18.11 -8.66
CA ASP A 89 26.95 -18.22 -9.50
C ASP A 89 26.62 -18.08 -10.98
N LEU A 90 25.49 -18.67 -11.42
CA LEU A 90 25.01 -18.57 -12.80
C LEU A 90 24.63 -17.13 -13.14
N VAL A 91 23.98 -16.43 -12.22
CA VAL A 91 23.62 -15.01 -12.39
C VAL A 91 24.89 -14.14 -12.44
N GLY A 92 25.89 -14.47 -11.62
CA GLY A 92 27.17 -13.77 -11.59
C GLY A 92 27.98 -13.88 -12.88
N THR A 93 27.88 -15.02 -13.57
CA THR A 93 28.60 -15.31 -14.82
C THR A 93 27.79 -15.00 -16.09
N ALA A 94 26.50 -14.66 -15.94
CA ALA A 94 25.63 -14.35 -17.09
C ALA A 94 26.10 -13.09 -17.85
N ALA A 95 25.87 -13.07 -19.17
CA ALA A 95 26.27 -11.99 -20.07
C ALA A 95 25.74 -10.59 -19.66
N LEU A 96 24.58 -10.54 -18.98
CA LEU A 96 24.00 -9.30 -18.46
C LEU A 96 24.59 -8.85 -17.14
N GLY A 97 25.30 -9.73 -16.43
CA GLY A 97 26.02 -9.46 -15.21
C GLY A 97 25.16 -9.08 -13.99
N ARG A 98 25.79 -9.17 -12.85
CA ARG A 98 25.19 -8.92 -11.51
C ARG A 98 24.53 -7.54 -11.39
N ARG A 99 25.08 -6.51 -12.08
CA ARG A 99 24.56 -5.13 -12.02
C ARG A 99 23.16 -5.00 -12.66
N CYS A 100 22.92 -5.67 -13.79
CA CYS A 100 21.62 -5.57 -14.45
C CYS A 100 20.53 -6.30 -13.66
N THR A 101 20.84 -7.45 -13.08
CA THR A 101 19.93 -8.21 -12.22
C THR A 101 19.58 -7.41 -10.96
N TRP A 102 20.57 -6.78 -10.32
CA TRP A 102 20.38 -5.92 -9.16
C TRP A 102 19.42 -4.75 -9.47
N ARG A 103 19.70 -4.05 -10.58
CA ARG A 103 18.82 -2.95 -11.03
C ARG A 103 17.38 -3.41 -11.32
N ALA A 104 17.23 -4.58 -11.90
CA ALA A 104 15.89 -5.14 -12.17
C ALA A 104 15.15 -5.48 -10.88
N LYS A 105 15.84 -6.08 -9.89
CA LYS A 105 15.29 -6.36 -8.57
C LYS A 105 14.88 -5.09 -7.83
N THR A 106 15.76 -4.09 -7.80
CA THR A 106 15.46 -2.79 -7.18
C THR A 106 14.25 -2.13 -7.85
N ALA A 107 14.21 -2.10 -9.18
CA ALA A 107 13.08 -1.54 -9.90
C ALA A 107 11.77 -2.31 -9.62
N PHE A 108 11.81 -3.64 -9.57
CA PHE A 108 10.66 -4.45 -9.22
C PHE A 108 10.21 -4.20 -7.77
N THR A 109 11.13 -4.11 -6.82
CA THR A 109 10.85 -3.80 -5.41
C THR A 109 10.10 -2.46 -5.28
N VAL A 110 10.59 -1.41 -5.96
CA VAL A 110 9.93 -0.10 -5.97
C VAL A 110 8.53 -0.19 -6.54
N LEU A 111 8.36 -0.87 -7.68
CA LEU A 111 7.05 -1.07 -8.32
C LEU A 111 6.12 -1.89 -7.43
N TYR A 112 6.64 -2.90 -6.74
CA TYR A 112 5.88 -3.73 -5.81
C TYR A 112 5.38 -2.92 -4.63
N CYS A 113 6.25 -2.14 -3.96
CA CYS A 113 5.87 -1.25 -2.87
C CYS A 113 4.79 -0.25 -3.33
N ALA A 114 5.00 0.38 -4.48
CA ALA A 114 4.03 1.33 -5.03
C ALA A 114 2.68 0.68 -5.34
N ALA A 115 2.68 -0.53 -5.93
CA ALA A 115 1.47 -1.27 -6.23
C ALA A 115 0.69 -1.66 -4.96
N VAL A 116 1.37 -2.16 -3.93
CA VAL A 116 0.76 -2.54 -2.66
C VAL A 116 0.09 -1.33 -2.01
N VAL A 117 0.82 -0.23 -1.86
CA VAL A 117 0.29 1.01 -1.25
C VAL A 117 -0.86 1.58 -2.08
N PHE A 118 -0.73 1.59 -3.41
CA PHE A 118 -1.78 2.10 -4.30
C PHE A 118 -3.06 1.26 -4.23
N ILE A 119 -2.96 -0.08 -4.22
CA ILE A 119 -4.12 -0.97 -4.13
C ILE A 119 -4.85 -0.77 -2.80
N ILE A 120 -4.12 -0.71 -1.68
CA ILE A 120 -4.70 -0.48 -0.36
C ILE A 120 -5.39 0.89 -0.31
N GLY A 121 -4.71 1.94 -0.80
CA GLY A 121 -5.26 3.29 -0.84
C GLY A 121 -6.49 3.42 -1.72
N ALA A 122 -6.44 2.85 -2.92
CA ALA A 122 -7.57 2.87 -3.84
C ALA A 122 -8.77 2.09 -3.27
N ALA A 123 -8.54 0.92 -2.66
CA ALA A 123 -9.59 0.13 -2.03
C ALA A 123 -10.26 0.91 -0.88
N SER A 124 -9.46 1.51 0.01
CA SER A 124 -9.97 2.34 1.10
C SER A 124 -10.80 3.52 0.58
N LEU A 125 -10.26 4.30 -0.37
CA LEU A 125 -10.97 5.45 -0.94
C LEU A 125 -12.26 5.06 -1.67
N LEU A 126 -12.25 3.97 -2.45
CA LEU A 126 -13.42 3.52 -3.20
C LEU A 126 -14.52 3.01 -2.28
N VAL A 127 -14.17 2.23 -1.26
CA VAL A 127 -15.16 1.67 -0.33
C VAL A 127 -15.76 2.78 0.53
N ASN A 128 -14.94 3.64 1.11
CA ASN A 128 -15.45 4.76 1.90
C ASN A 128 -16.23 5.77 1.05
N GLY A 129 -15.76 6.09 -0.15
CA GLY A 129 -16.48 6.93 -1.09
C GLY A 129 -17.81 6.33 -1.53
N GLY A 130 -17.88 5.01 -1.71
CA GLY A 130 -19.12 4.28 -2.00
C GLY A 130 -20.09 4.23 -0.83
N ALA A 131 -19.57 4.11 0.40
CA ALA A 131 -20.37 4.02 1.63
C ALA A 131 -20.86 5.39 2.12
N PHE A 132 -19.98 6.38 2.16
CA PHE A 132 -20.23 7.69 2.78
C PHE A 132 -20.38 8.85 1.78
N GLY A 133 -20.11 8.60 0.50
CA GLY A 133 -20.05 9.63 -0.54
C GLY A 133 -18.73 10.37 -0.58
N PHE A 134 -18.52 11.15 -1.64
CA PHE A 134 -17.32 11.97 -1.84
C PHE A 134 -17.53 13.44 -1.44
N GLU A 135 -18.62 13.76 -0.74
CA GLU A 135 -18.91 15.11 -0.25
C GLU A 135 -17.78 15.55 0.69
N GLY A 136 -17.36 16.81 0.56
CA GLY A 136 -16.28 17.37 1.37
C GLY A 136 -14.86 16.95 0.98
N ALA A 137 -14.66 16.23 -0.14
CA ALA A 137 -13.31 15.82 -0.60
C ALA A 137 -12.37 17.02 -0.83
N LEU A 138 -12.90 18.12 -1.34
CA LEU A 138 -12.16 19.35 -1.60
C LEU A 138 -12.25 20.37 -0.45
N SER A 139 -13.00 20.07 0.60
CA SER A 139 -13.08 20.92 1.79
C SER A 139 -11.74 20.90 2.55
N PRO A 140 -11.37 22.05 3.19
CA PRO A 140 -10.11 22.11 3.94
C PRO A 140 -10.15 21.20 5.16
N VAL A 141 -9.06 20.48 5.41
CA VAL A 141 -8.90 19.60 6.60
C VAL A 141 -9.05 20.40 7.90
N ALA A 142 -8.56 21.63 7.93
CA ALA A 142 -8.66 22.54 9.10
C ALA A 142 -10.12 22.89 9.49
N GLY A 143 -11.11 22.60 8.64
CA GLY A 143 -12.52 22.74 8.98
C GLY A 143 -13.06 21.63 9.90
N GLY A 144 -12.29 20.56 10.11
CA GLY A 144 -12.69 19.47 11.00
C GLY A 144 -12.36 19.77 12.46
N VAL A 145 -13.23 19.32 13.37
CA VAL A 145 -13.09 19.56 14.83
C VAL A 145 -11.74 19.10 15.38
N TYR A 146 -11.18 18.03 14.82
CA TYR A 146 -9.90 17.45 15.27
C TYR A 146 -8.66 18.22 14.82
N PHE A 147 -8.80 19.07 13.80
CA PHE A 147 -7.68 19.82 13.21
C PHE A 147 -7.86 21.34 13.33
N ALA A 148 -8.92 21.79 14.03
CA ALA A 148 -9.26 23.22 14.15
C ALA A 148 -8.12 24.06 14.75
N ASP A 149 -7.34 23.48 15.69
CA ASP A 149 -6.23 24.14 16.36
C ASP A 149 -4.85 23.78 15.81
N THR A 150 -4.80 23.03 14.69
CA THR A 150 -3.52 22.64 14.09
C THR A 150 -3.08 23.65 13.03
N ALA A 151 -1.79 24.01 13.03
CA ALA A 151 -1.16 24.83 12.00
C ALA A 151 -0.94 24.05 10.69
N LEU A 152 -1.91 23.21 10.29
CA LEU A 152 -1.84 22.52 9.01
C LEU A 152 -2.00 23.51 7.87
N PRO A 153 -1.21 23.35 6.80
CA PRO A 153 -1.41 24.17 5.60
C PRO A 153 -2.84 23.94 5.07
N PRO A 154 -3.45 24.94 4.41
CA PRO A 154 -4.79 24.84 3.85
C PRO A 154 -4.79 23.83 2.69
N MET A 155 -4.92 22.55 3.02
CA MET A 155 -5.04 21.47 2.05
C MET A 155 -6.42 20.82 2.16
N SER A 156 -6.88 20.24 1.04
CA SER A 156 -8.15 19.51 1.01
C SER A 156 -8.00 18.14 1.69
N ASN A 157 -9.12 17.55 2.12
CA ASN A 157 -9.18 16.21 2.69
C ASN A 157 -8.53 15.17 1.77
N LEU A 158 -8.82 15.25 0.46
CA LEU A 158 -8.23 14.35 -0.53
C LEU A 158 -6.71 14.51 -0.63
N ALA A 159 -6.21 15.76 -0.63
CA ALA A 159 -4.77 16.04 -0.68
C ALA A 159 -4.07 15.54 0.59
N TYR A 160 -4.71 15.66 1.74
CA TYR A 160 -4.19 15.12 3.00
C TYR A 160 -4.11 13.58 2.98
N CYS A 161 -5.14 12.89 2.50
CA CYS A 161 -5.07 11.43 2.30
C CYS A 161 -3.95 11.04 1.33
N ALA A 162 -3.79 11.75 0.21
CA ALA A 162 -2.70 11.49 -0.73
C ALA A 162 -1.32 11.68 -0.08
N LEU A 163 -1.17 12.69 0.77
CA LEU A 163 0.05 12.93 1.55
C LEU A 163 0.35 11.76 2.50
N GLN A 164 -0.67 11.28 3.24
CA GLN A 164 -0.53 10.14 4.15
C GLN A 164 -0.10 8.87 3.41
N TYR A 165 -0.71 8.56 2.26
CA TYR A 165 -0.28 7.43 1.41
C TYR A 165 1.11 7.64 0.83
N GLY A 166 1.50 8.88 0.53
CA GLY A 166 2.87 9.24 0.17
C GLY A 166 3.87 8.90 1.27
N PHE A 167 3.57 9.24 2.52
CA PHE A 167 4.40 8.84 3.66
C PHE A 167 4.44 7.34 3.88
N LEU A 168 3.31 6.65 3.72
CA LEU A 168 3.26 5.19 3.79
C LEU A 168 4.15 4.56 2.71
N LEU A 169 4.15 5.09 1.50
CA LEU A 169 5.04 4.64 0.42
C LEU A 169 6.50 4.87 0.75
N LEU A 170 6.86 6.04 1.28
CA LEU A 170 8.24 6.31 1.72
C LEU A 170 8.68 5.34 2.82
N GLY A 171 7.81 5.05 3.80
CA GLY A 171 8.04 4.04 4.82
C GLY A 171 8.22 2.64 4.23
N ALA A 172 7.39 2.26 3.26
CA ALA A 172 7.49 0.99 2.55
C ALA A 172 8.83 0.86 1.79
N LEU A 173 9.26 1.91 1.10
CA LEU A 173 10.53 1.95 0.40
C LEU A 173 11.73 1.90 1.35
N TYR A 174 11.66 2.59 2.49
CA TYR A 174 12.69 2.53 3.53
C TYR A 174 12.81 1.13 4.13
N PHE A 175 11.68 0.45 4.36
CA PHE A 175 11.66 -0.93 4.87
C PHE A 175 12.23 -1.93 3.85
N ALA A 176 12.11 -1.64 2.57
CA ALA A 176 12.54 -2.50 1.46
C ALA A 176 14.03 -2.33 1.10
N GLY A 177 14.68 -1.22 1.47
CA GLY A 177 16.09 -0.89 1.15
C GLY A 177 17.05 -1.39 2.17
#